data_08eec5471c74eb9004ac8bf1db4315a1
#
_entry.id   08eec5471c74eb9004ac8bf1db4315a1
#
_cell.length_a   1.000
_cell.length_b   1.000
_cell.length_c   1.000
_cell.angle_alpha   90.00
_cell.angle_beta   90.00
_cell.angle_gamma   90.00
#
_symmetry.space_group_name_H-M   'P 1'
#
loop_
_entity.id
_entity.type
_entity.pdbx_description
1 polymer ?
#
loop_
_entity_poly.entity_id
_entity_poly.type
_entity_poly.pdbx_seq_one_letter_code
_entity_poly.pdbx_strand_id
1 'polypeptide(L)'
;LGGSGGEIIFASDMVYVTRVEHFNAAHKLYNPNWSKEANEAAFGPCANENWHGHNYEIHVTVKGLPDPDSGFIIDVKKLSKIIKEHVLDKVDHKNLNMDVDFMRGQLASTENFVIGIWKELKPHINGGKLHQIRLYETPRIYVDYFGE
;
A
#
# COMPACT_ATOMS: atom_id res chain seq x y z
N LEU A 1 49.05 -6.56 11.14
CA LEU A 1 47.96 -7.29 11.82
C LEU A 1 46.71 -6.41 11.82
N GLY A 2 45.99 -6.43 10.71
CA GLY A 2 44.74 -5.72 10.57
C GLY A 2 43.58 -6.53 11.13
N GLY A 3 43.16 -6.20 12.34
CA GLY A 3 41.87 -6.66 12.83
C GLY A 3 40.77 -5.98 12.05
N SER A 4 40.06 -6.70 11.18
CA SER A 4 38.80 -6.24 10.62
C SER A 4 37.79 -6.21 11.78
N GLY A 5 37.63 -5.05 12.39
CA GLY A 5 36.56 -4.82 13.37
C GLY A 5 35.24 -4.91 12.64
N GLY A 6 34.66 -6.10 12.55
CA GLY A 6 33.28 -6.25 12.15
C GLY A 6 32.42 -5.54 13.18
N GLU A 7 31.67 -4.56 12.72
CA GLU A 7 30.72 -3.86 13.57
C GLU A 7 29.70 -4.89 14.10
N ILE A 8 29.53 -4.95 15.43
CA ILE A 8 28.58 -5.88 16.04
C ILE A 8 27.19 -5.31 15.84
N ILE A 9 26.35 -6.04 15.06
CA ILE A 9 24.94 -5.70 14.90
C ILE A 9 24.18 -6.21 16.13
N PHE A 10 23.61 -5.27 16.90
CA PHE A 10 22.82 -5.60 18.07
C PHE A 10 21.38 -5.98 17.68
N ALA A 11 20.68 -6.71 18.59
CA ALA A 11 19.27 -7.08 18.40
C ALA A 11 18.32 -5.86 18.23
N SER A 12 18.77 -4.65 18.66
CA SER A 12 18.06 -3.38 18.50
C SER A 12 18.30 -2.69 17.16
N ASP A 13 19.16 -3.22 16.29
CA ASP A 13 19.51 -2.63 15.00
C ASP A 13 18.43 -2.91 13.95
N MET A 14 17.28 -2.29 14.17
CA MET A 14 16.12 -2.41 13.29
C MET A 14 16.33 -1.58 12.03
N VAL A 15 16.13 -2.21 10.89
CA VAL A 15 16.23 -1.57 9.56
C VAL A 15 14.89 -1.62 8.87
N TYR A 16 14.62 -0.63 8.03
CA TYR A 16 13.39 -0.49 7.27
C TYR A 16 13.71 -0.54 5.79
N VAL A 17 13.11 -1.50 5.07
CA VAL A 17 13.26 -1.65 3.62
C VAL A 17 11.95 -1.27 2.97
N THR A 18 12.00 -0.40 1.97
CA THR A 18 10.81 0.04 1.23
C THR A 18 10.92 -0.35 -0.23
N ARG A 19 9.88 -0.99 -0.74
CA ARG A 19 9.71 -1.25 -2.18
C ARG A 19 8.63 -0.33 -2.73
N VAL A 20 8.92 0.31 -3.85
CA VAL A 20 8.00 1.21 -4.55
C VAL A 20 7.46 0.52 -5.79
N GLU A 21 6.15 0.56 -5.99
CA GLU A 21 5.47 0.07 -7.18
C GLU A 21 4.44 1.10 -7.65
N HIS A 22 3.98 0.96 -8.88
CA HIS A 22 3.00 1.86 -9.50
C HIS A 22 1.83 1.07 -10.07
N PHE A 23 0.66 1.68 -10.06
CA PHE A 23 -0.52 1.15 -10.75
C PHE A 23 -1.51 2.26 -11.08
N ASN A 24 -2.45 1.96 -11.98
CA ASN A 24 -3.54 2.87 -12.34
C ASN A 24 -4.86 2.27 -11.89
N ALA A 25 -5.72 3.08 -11.31
CA ALA A 25 -7.07 2.63 -10.97
C ALA A 25 -8.06 3.78 -11.05
N ALA A 26 -9.32 3.44 -11.35
CA ALA A 26 -10.43 4.37 -11.35
C ALA A 26 -11.26 4.20 -10.08
N HIS A 27 -11.87 5.28 -9.65
CA HIS A 27 -12.81 5.27 -8.54
C HIS A 27 -13.75 6.48 -8.57
N LYS A 28 -14.72 6.48 -7.67
CA LYS A 28 -15.46 7.66 -7.29
C LYS A 28 -15.79 7.61 -5.81
N LEU A 29 -15.95 8.78 -5.21
CA LEU A 29 -16.43 8.93 -3.84
C LEU A 29 -17.92 9.23 -3.88
N TYR A 30 -18.72 8.25 -3.48
CA TYR A 30 -20.17 8.35 -3.50
C TYR A 30 -20.76 7.49 -2.39
N ASN A 31 -21.51 8.10 -1.50
CA ASN A 31 -22.25 7.35 -0.48
C ASN A 31 -23.66 7.05 -1.01
N PRO A 32 -24.00 5.77 -1.26
CA PRO A 32 -25.32 5.42 -1.83
C PRO A 32 -26.48 5.70 -0.90
N ASN A 33 -26.22 5.93 0.39
CA ASN A 33 -27.27 6.25 1.37
C ASN A 33 -27.57 7.76 1.46
N TRP A 34 -26.79 8.59 0.75
CA TRP A 34 -26.99 10.02 0.70
C TRP A 34 -27.69 10.45 -0.60
N SER A 35 -28.28 11.64 -0.57
CA SER A 35 -28.80 12.25 -1.81
C SER A 35 -27.66 12.61 -2.76
N LYS A 36 -28.00 12.80 -4.03
CA LYS A 36 -27.05 13.29 -5.04
C LYS A 36 -26.45 14.63 -4.61
N GLU A 37 -27.28 15.53 -4.10
CA GLU A 37 -26.84 16.86 -3.66
C GLU A 37 -25.89 16.79 -2.48
N ALA A 38 -26.13 15.90 -1.51
CA ALA A 38 -25.23 15.69 -0.38
C ALA A 38 -23.88 15.11 -0.83
N ASN A 39 -23.89 14.18 -1.79
CA ASN A 39 -22.65 13.64 -2.36
C ASN A 39 -21.85 14.71 -3.11
N GLU A 40 -22.51 15.50 -3.93
CA GLU A 40 -21.85 16.59 -4.67
C GLU A 40 -21.27 17.64 -3.73
N ALA A 41 -21.99 17.97 -2.64
CA ALA A 41 -21.51 18.92 -1.64
C ALA A 41 -20.28 18.40 -0.87
N ALA A 42 -20.27 17.11 -0.52
CA ALA A 42 -19.19 16.50 0.25
C ALA A 42 -17.95 16.19 -0.61
N PHE A 43 -18.15 15.68 -1.81
CA PHE A 43 -17.08 15.12 -2.63
C PHE A 43 -16.75 15.92 -3.90
N GLY A 44 -17.62 16.84 -4.30
CA GLY A 44 -17.43 17.62 -5.52
C GLY A 44 -17.24 16.74 -6.76
N PRO A 45 -16.23 17.05 -7.62
CA PRO A 45 -15.95 16.25 -8.81
C PRO A 45 -15.63 14.78 -8.54
N CYS A 46 -15.21 14.42 -7.33
CA CYS A 46 -14.93 13.03 -6.96
C CYS A 46 -16.18 12.16 -6.92
N ALA A 47 -17.37 12.76 -6.87
CA ALA A 47 -18.66 12.07 -6.94
C ALA A 47 -19.21 11.93 -8.36
N ASN A 48 -18.47 12.36 -9.38
CA ASN A 48 -18.92 12.31 -10.77
C ASN A 48 -19.39 10.91 -11.19
N GLU A 49 -20.50 10.86 -11.91
CA GLU A 49 -21.12 9.62 -12.37
C GLU A 49 -20.17 8.74 -13.21
N ASN A 50 -19.34 9.37 -14.04
CA ASN A 50 -18.48 8.68 -15.00
C ASN A 50 -17.09 8.37 -14.48
N TRP A 51 -16.89 8.39 -13.14
CA TRP A 51 -15.63 8.00 -12.51
C TRP A 51 -14.48 8.98 -12.80
N HIS A 52 -13.36 8.74 -12.16
CA HIS A 52 -12.07 9.36 -12.48
C HIS A 52 -10.96 8.39 -12.08
N GLY A 53 -9.76 8.59 -12.58
CA GLY A 53 -8.63 7.71 -12.33
C GLY A 53 -7.40 8.44 -11.84
N HIS A 54 -6.52 7.68 -11.20
CA HIS A 54 -5.23 8.16 -10.72
C HIS A 54 -4.10 7.22 -11.08
N ASN A 55 -2.91 7.79 -11.20
CA ASN A 55 -1.67 7.04 -11.23
C ASN A 55 -1.18 6.92 -9.78
N TYR A 56 -1.47 5.78 -9.17
CA TYR A 56 -1.07 5.53 -7.79
C TYR A 56 0.39 5.11 -7.70
N GLU A 57 1.04 5.51 -6.62
CA GLU A 57 2.36 5.03 -6.23
C GLU A 57 2.26 4.46 -4.82
N ILE A 58 2.69 3.20 -4.67
CA ILE A 58 2.63 2.52 -3.38
C ILE A 58 4.04 2.24 -2.86
N HIS A 59 4.29 2.60 -1.60
CA HIS A 59 5.53 2.33 -0.88
C HIS A 59 5.22 1.34 0.23
N VAL A 60 5.74 0.13 0.10
CA VAL A 60 5.56 -0.92 1.11
C VAL A 60 6.85 -1.06 1.91
N THR A 61 6.78 -0.79 3.21
CA THR A 61 7.91 -0.82 4.12
C THR A 61 7.83 -2.01 5.07
N VAL A 62 8.88 -2.81 5.08
CA VAL A 62 9.06 -3.94 5.98
C VAL A 62 10.20 -3.60 6.93
N LYS A 63 10.05 -3.90 8.21
CA LYS A 63 11.11 -3.72 9.22
C LYS A 63 11.60 -5.05 9.74
N GLY A 64 12.85 -5.09 10.15
CA GLY A 64 13.42 -6.30 10.74
C GLY A 64 14.91 -6.13 11.04
N LEU A 65 15.50 -7.20 11.54
CA LEU A 65 16.93 -7.32 11.72
C LEU A 65 17.54 -7.98 10.49
N PRO A 66 18.67 -7.50 9.97
CA PRO A 66 19.34 -8.19 8.88
C PRO A 66 19.69 -9.63 9.25
N ASP A 67 19.39 -10.56 8.37
CA ASP A 67 19.78 -11.96 8.53
C ASP A 67 21.31 -12.07 8.52
N PRO A 68 21.93 -12.78 9.46
CA PRO A 68 23.40 -12.86 9.56
C PRO A 68 24.08 -13.47 8.33
N ASP A 69 23.39 -14.33 7.59
CA ASP A 69 23.96 -15.03 6.44
C ASP A 69 23.76 -14.28 5.13
N SER A 70 22.57 -13.70 4.93
CA SER A 70 22.23 -13.00 3.67
C SER A 70 22.41 -11.48 3.77
N GLY A 71 22.32 -10.91 4.96
CA GLY A 71 22.27 -9.47 5.16
C GLY A 71 20.93 -8.85 4.85
N PHE A 72 19.92 -9.64 4.49
CA PHE A 72 18.58 -9.15 4.12
C PHE A 72 17.59 -9.26 5.27
N ILE A 73 16.66 -8.32 5.34
CA ILE A 73 15.41 -8.49 6.09
C ILE A 73 14.46 -9.35 5.27
N ILE A 74 14.32 -9.00 4.01
CA ILE A 74 13.50 -9.69 3.01
C ILE A 74 14.17 -9.50 1.64
N ASP A 75 14.10 -10.51 0.79
CA ASP A 75 14.51 -10.37 -0.61
C ASP A 75 13.54 -9.41 -1.31
N VAL A 76 14.07 -8.27 -1.80
CA VAL A 76 13.24 -7.23 -2.44
C VAL A 76 12.57 -7.71 -3.73
N LYS A 77 13.11 -8.70 -4.40
CA LYS A 77 12.47 -9.33 -5.57
C LYS A 77 11.24 -10.14 -5.15
N LYS A 78 11.34 -10.86 -4.03
CA LYS A 78 10.19 -11.57 -3.45
C LYS A 78 9.13 -10.59 -2.95
N LEU A 79 9.54 -9.50 -2.32
CA LEU A 79 8.62 -8.46 -1.88
C LEU A 79 7.86 -7.84 -3.06
N SER A 80 8.58 -7.52 -4.15
CA SER A 80 7.95 -7.02 -5.39
C SER A 80 6.92 -8.01 -5.94
N LYS A 81 7.26 -9.31 -5.96
CA LYS A 81 6.36 -10.36 -6.42
C LYS A 81 5.10 -10.47 -5.55
N ILE A 82 5.26 -10.40 -4.24
CA ILE A 82 4.13 -10.42 -3.28
C ILE A 82 3.20 -9.23 -3.53
N ILE A 83 3.76 -8.04 -3.68
CA ILE A 83 2.97 -6.83 -3.97
C ILE A 83 2.22 -6.99 -5.30
N LYS A 84 2.89 -7.50 -6.33
CA LYS A 84 2.27 -7.73 -7.63
C LYS A 84 1.11 -8.71 -7.53
N GLU A 85 1.32 -9.89 -6.98
CA GLU A 85 0.33 -10.97 -6.95
C GLU A 85 -0.87 -10.62 -6.05
N HIS A 86 -0.65 -9.98 -4.91
CA HIS A 86 -1.70 -9.76 -3.91
C HIS A 86 -2.34 -8.38 -3.97
N VAL A 87 -1.74 -7.43 -4.67
CA VAL A 87 -2.28 -6.08 -4.82
C VAL A 87 -2.40 -5.68 -6.28
N LEU A 88 -1.28 -5.54 -7.00
CA LEU A 88 -1.30 -4.95 -8.34
C LEU A 88 -2.19 -5.73 -9.32
N ASP A 89 -2.13 -7.05 -9.31
CA ASP A 89 -2.96 -7.88 -10.20
C ASP A 89 -4.46 -7.76 -9.91
N LYS A 90 -4.81 -7.30 -8.71
CA LYS A 90 -6.21 -7.09 -8.30
C LYS A 90 -6.74 -5.70 -8.58
N VAL A 91 -5.87 -4.69 -8.67
CA VAL A 91 -6.28 -3.28 -8.72
C VAL A 91 -5.82 -2.54 -9.97
N ASP A 92 -4.72 -2.97 -10.61
CA ASP A 92 -4.15 -2.25 -11.74
C ASP A 92 -5.07 -2.30 -12.96
N HIS A 93 -5.36 -1.14 -13.53
CA HIS A 93 -6.32 -0.95 -14.62
C HIS A 93 -7.75 -1.40 -14.26
N LYS A 94 -8.09 -1.36 -12.98
CA LYS A 94 -9.40 -1.75 -12.46
C LYS A 94 -10.16 -0.54 -11.92
N ASN A 95 -11.46 -0.76 -11.71
CA ASN A 95 -12.33 0.18 -11.00
C ASN A 95 -12.46 -0.29 -9.55
N LEU A 96 -12.01 0.52 -8.60
CA LEU A 96 -11.98 0.15 -7.17
C LEU A 96 -13.38 -0.11 -6.60
N ASN A 97 -14.39 0.59 -7.13
CA ASN A 97 -15.77 0.44 -6.66
C ASN A 97 -16.46 -0.80 -7.22
N MET A 98 -16.07 -1.27 -8.41
CA MET A 98 -16.79 -2.31 -9.15
C MET A 98 -16.03 -3.64 -9.25
N ASP A 99 -14.71 -3.59 -9.41
CA ASP A 99 -13.92 -4.75 -9.84
C ASP A 99 -13.03 -5.34 -8.74
N VAL A 100 -12.91 -4.66 -7.60
CA VAL A 100 -11.96 -5.03 -6.54
C VAL A 100 -12.70 -5.60 -5.33
N ASP A 101 -12.59 -6.91 -5.14
CA ASP A 101 -13.36 -7.63 -4.13
C ASP A 101 -13.09 -7.13 -2.70
N PHE A 102 -11.85 -6.84 -2.34
CA PHE A 102 -11.53 -6.39 -0.99
C PHE A 102 -12.02 -4.96 -0.67
N MET A 103 -12.50 -4.23 -1.68
CA MET A 103 -13.09 -2.90 -1.51
C MET A 103 -14.62 -2.93 -1.48
N ARG A 104 -15.26 -4.08 -1.67
CA ARG A 104 -16.71 -4.20 -1.67
C ARG A 104 -17.34 -3.69 -0.39
N GLY A 105 -18.39 -2.91 -0.55
CA GLY A 105 -19.16 -2.37 0.57
C GLY A 105 -18.47 -1.22 1.30
N GLN A 106 -17.33 -0.75 0.80
CA GLN A 106 -16.59 0.36 1.39
C GLN A 106 -16.57 1.56 0.44
N LEU A 107 -16.49 2.75 1.02
CA LEU A 107 -16.20 3.96 0.25
C LEU A 107 -14.77 3.84 -0.30
N ALA A 108 -14.60 4.09 -1.59
CA ALA A 108 -13.31 3.93 -2.26
C ALA A 108 -12.40 5.15 -2.09
N SER A 109 -12.31 5.66 -0.86
CA SER A 109 -11.33 6.68 -0.48
C SER A 109 -9.93 6.07 -0.43
N THR A 110 -8.90 6.90 -0.57
CA THR A 110 -7.52 6.44 -0.46
C THR A 110 -7.22 5.89 0.93
N GLU A 111 -7.87 6.45 1.96
CA GLU A 111 -7.78 6.00 3.35
C GLU A 111 -8.30 4.56 3.52
N ASN A 112 -9.49 4.28 3.03
CA ASN A 112 -10.03 2.91 3.07
C ASN A 112 -9.25 1.97 2.17
N PHE A 113 -8.76 2.46 1.05
CA PHE A 113 -7.99 1.66 0.11
C PHE A 113 -6.66 1.20 0.71
N VAL A 114 -5.91 2.05 1.38
CA VAL A 114 -4.64 1.65 2.01
C VAL A 114 -4.85 0.62 3.12
N ILE A 115 -5.94 0.71 3.86
CA ILE A 115 -6.30 -0.30 4.88
C ILE A 115 -6.59 -1.65 4.21
N GLY A 116 -7.34 -1.64 3.12
CA GLY A 116 -7.63 -2.85 2.35
C GLY A 116 -6.36 -3.49 1.79
N ILE A 117 -5.46 -2.71 1.23
CA ILE A 117 -4.16 -3.18 0.73
C ILE A 117 -3.33 -3.82 1.85
N TRP A 118 -3.30 -3.20 3.03
CA TRP A 118 -2.59 -3.75 4.18
C TRP A 118 -3.07 -5.16 4.53
N LYS A 119 -4.39 -5.35 4.58
CA LYS A 119 -4.99 -6.64 4.90
C LYS A 119 -4.67 -7.71 3.84
N GLU A 120 -4.56 -7.31 2.58
CA GLU A 120 -4.17 -8.22 1.49
C GLU A 120 -2.69 -8.61 1.57
N LEU A 121 -1.80 -7.72 1.98
CA LEU A 121 -0.36 -7.96 2.00
C LEU A 121 0.12 -8.67 3.26
N LYS A 122 -0.40 -8.29 4.43
CA LYS A 122 0.10 -8.73 5.73
C LYS A 122 0.30 -10.24 5.86
N PRO A 123 -0.65 -11.11 5.42
CA PRO A 123 -0.48 -12.56 5.55
C PRO A 123 0.68 -13.15 4.74
N HIS A 124 1.19 -12.42 3.75
CA HIS A 124 2.18 -12.91 2.79
C HIS A 124 3.59 -12.38 3.02
N ILE A 125 3.78 -11.51 3.99
CA ILE A 125 5.10 -10.98 4.33
C ILE A 125 5.84 -12.02 5.17
N ASN A 126 6.88 -12.60 4.59
CA ASN A 126 7.66 -13.71 5.16
C ASN A 126 9.11 -13.35 5.49
N GLY A 127 9.40 -12.12 5.74
CA GLY A 127 10.71 -11.63 6.15
C GLY A 127 10.51 -10.31 6.86
N GLY A 128 10.94 -10.23 8.11
CA GLY A 128 10.64 -9.07 8.93
C GLY A 128 9.14 -8.93 9.19
N LYS A 129 8.69 -7.70 9.36
CA LYS A 129 7.30 -7.37 9.68
C LYS A 129 6.84 -6.20 8.81
N LEU A 130 5.65 -6.30 8.24
CA LEU A 130 5.03 -5.17 7.55
C LEU A 130 4.87 -4.00 8.53
N HIS A 131 5.49 -2.87 8.21
CA HIS A 131 5.56 -1.71 9.09
C HIS A 131 4.68 -0.56 8.65
N GLN A 132 4.71 -0.23 7.35
CA GLN A 132 4.03 0.93 6.81
C GLN A 132 3.68 0.71 5.34
N ILE A 133 2.52 1.21 4.95
CA ILE A 133 2.20 1.42 3.54
C ILE A 133 1.90 2.89 3.36
N ARG A 134 2.63 3.51 2.44
CA ARG A 134 2.34 4.86 1.96
C ARG A 134 1.75 4.74 0.56
N LEU A 135 0.59 5.34 0.37
CA LEU A 135 -0.13 5.29 -0.90
C LEU A 135 -0.35 6.71 -1.40
N TYR A 136 0.31 7.04 -2.51
CA TYR A 136 0.10 8.30 -3.23
C TYR A 136 -1.08 8.12 -4.19
N GLU A 137 -2.11 8.93 -4.02
CA GLU A 137 -3.19 9.07 -4.99
C GLU A 137 -2.76 9.98 -6.13
N THR A 138 -2.07 11.08 -5.80
CA THR A 138 -1.41 12.00 -6.71
C THR A 138 -0.01 12.29 -6.18
N PRO A 139 0.89 12.92 -6.97
CA PRO A 139 2.21 13.32 -6.45
C PRO A 139 2.16 14.24 -5.23
N ARG A 140 1.01 14.84 -4.97
CA ARG A 140 0.83 15.85 -3.90
C ARG A 140 0.01 15.34 -2.72
N ILE A 141 -0.64 14.18 -2.84
CA ILE A 141 -1.55 13.65 -1.82
C ILE A 141 -1.20 12.20 -1.57
N TYR A 142 -0.88 11.88 -0.33
CA TYR A 142 -0.64 10.51 0.09
C TYR A 142 -1.22 10.25 1.47
N VAL A 143 -1.46 8.99 1.76
CA VAL A 143 -1.87 8.51 3.07
C VAL A 143 -0.86 7.49 3.59
N ASP A 144 -0.68 7.44 4.90
CA ASP A 144 0.16 6.46 5.58
C ASP A 144 -0.70 5.58 6.48
N TYR A 145 -0.44 4.28 6.47
CA TYR A 145 -1.07 3.33 7.38
C TYR A 145 -0.02 2.42 8.00
N PHE A 146 -0.10 2.25 9.31
CA PHE A 146 0.87 1.50 10.12
C PHE A 146 0.27 0.23 10.73
N GLY A 147 -0.93 -0.17 10.32
CA GLY A 147 -1.60 -1.36 10.85
C GLY A 147 -2.28 -1.16 12.20
N GLU A 148 -2.57 0.06 12.57
CA GLU A 148 -3.19 0.43 13.85
C GLU A 148 -4.71 0.52 13.78
#